data_e4c8f83cc7043854dc28919f3f3fa8f4
#
_entry.id   e4c8f83cc7043854dc28919f3f3fa8f4
#
_cell.length_a   1.000
_cell.length_b   1.000
_cell.length_c   1.000
_cell.angle_alpha   90.00
_cell.angle_beta   90.00
_cell.angle_gamma   90.00
#
_symmetry.space_group_name_H-M   'P 1'
#
loop_
_entity.id
_entity.type
_entity.pdbx_description
1 polymer ?
#
loop_
_entity_poly.entity_id
_entity_poly.type
_entity_poly.pdbx_seq_one_letter_code
_entity_poly.pdbx_strand_id
1 'polypeptide(L)'
;MSKNQQYAEQYADFAMEQMRRYGIPASVTLAQGILESSNGQSRLAQNENNHFGIKATPAWIAEGGRYGIYTDDKPNEKFCSYDSVGDSYEHHSRFLVENKRYDRCFALAPDDYKGWTEGLAKAGYA
;
A
#
# COMPACT_ATOMS: atom_id res chain seq x y z
N MET A 1 4.46 20.84 -12.15
CA MET A 1 4.39 19.87 -11.04
C MET A 1 4.76 18.49 -11.54
N SER A 2 5.61 17.77 -10.82
CA SER A 2 6.01 16.42 -11.21
C SER A 2 4.86 15.42 -11.04
N LYS A 3 4.98 14.25 -11.67
CA LYS A 3 3.99 13.18 -11.50
C LYS A 3 3.90 12.72 -10.04
N ASN A 4 5.04 12.67 -9.34
CA ASN A 4 5.05 12.31 -7.93
C ASN A 4 4.29 13.33 -7.09
N GLN A 5 4.48 14.62 -7.35
CA GLN A 5 3.76 15.69 -6.64
C GLN A 5 2.27 15.65 -6.93
N GLN A 6 1.89 15.39 -8.19
CA GLN A 6 0.49 15.24 -8.56
C GLN A 6 -0.18 14.09 -7.83
N TYR A 7 0.49 12.94 -7.78
CA TYR A 7 -0.01 11.78 -7.04
C TYR A 7 -0.16 12.11 -5.55
N ALA A 8 0.87 12.70 -4.96
CA ALA A 8 0.86 13.03 -3.53
C ALA A 8 -0.29 13.99 -3.20
N GLU A 9 -0.52 15.02 -4.02
CA GLU A 9 -1.63 15.94 -3.79
C GLU A 9 -2.99 15.25 -3.93
N GLN A 10 -3.13 14.39 -4.92
CA GLN A 10 -4.39 13.70 -5.18
C GLN A 10 -4.78 12.77 -4.03
N TYR A 11 -3.81 12.10 -3.41
CA TYR A 11 -4.07 11.07 -2.41
C TYR A 11 -3.62 11.45 -0.99
N ALA A 12 -3.23 12.72 -0.79
CA ALA A 12 -2.75 13.19 0.52
C ALA A 12 -3.77 12.95 1.64
N ASP A 13 -5.05 13.20 1.38
CA ASP A 13 -6.08 13.04 2.41
C ASP A 13 -6.21 11.59 2.87
N PHE A 14 -6.11 10.63 1.95
CA PHE A 14 -6.11 9.21 2.31
C PHE A 14 -4.90 8.87 3.19
N ALA A 15 -3.71 9.35 2.80
CA ALA A 15 -2.49 9.06 3.55
C ALA A 15 -2.51 9.69 4.95
N MET A 16 -3.01 10.91 5.07
CA MET A 16 -3.12 11.59 6.36
C MET A 16 -4.13 10.90 7.27
N GLU A 17 -5.23 10.40 6.72
CA GLU A 17 -6.21 9.61 7.48
C GLU A 17 -5.57 8.34 8.03
N GLN A 18 -4.76 7.66 7.24
CA GLN A 18 -4.08 6.45 7.67
C GLN A 18 -3.04 6.74 8.76
N MET A 19 -2.33 7.87 8.65
CA MET A 19 -1.42 8.30 9.71
C MET A 19 -2.16 8.56 11.01
N ARG A 20 -3.31 9.24 10.93
CA ARG A 20 -4.14 9.51 12.11
C ARG A 20 -4.65 8.24 12.76
N ARG A 21 -5.08 7.26 11.96
CA ARG A 21 -5.70 6.03 12.47
C ARG A 21 -4.68 5.00 12.94
N TYR A 22 -3.56 4.87 12.25
CA TYR A 22 -2.62 3.77 12.46
C TYR A 22 -1.21 4.20 12.82
N GLY A 23 -0.91 5.49 12.79
CA GLY A 23 0.43 5.97 13.12
C GLY A 23 1.48 5.78 12.04
N ILE A 24 1.07 5.44 10.82
CA ILE A 24 1.99 5.29 9.68
C ILE A 24 2.23 6.67 9.07
N PRO A 25 3.50 7.11 8.95
CA PRO A 25 3.75 8.44 8.36
C PRO A 25 3.13 8.58 6.97
N ALA A 26 2.41 9.68 6.74
CA ALA A 26 1.75 9.93 5.46
C ALA A 26 2.74 9.91 4.30
N SER A 27 3.96 10.44 4.51
CA SER A 27 5.03 10.44 3.51
C SER A 27 5.43 9.02 3.09
N VAL A 28 5.44 8.08 4.03
CA VAL A 28 5.77 6.68 3.75
C VAL A 28 4.67 6.03 2.92
N THR A 29 3.42 6.21 3.33
CA THR A 29 2.27 5.67 2.59
C THR A 29 2.24 6.22 1.16
N LEU A 30 2.44 7.52 0.99
CA LEU A 30 2.48 8.13 -0.35
C LEU A 30 3.65 7.64 -1.18
N ALA A 31 4.84 7.53 -0.58
CA ALA A 31 6.02 7.03 -1.28
C ALA A 31 5.81 5.60 -1.79
N GLN A 32 5.22 4.74 -0.97
CA GLN A 32 4.90 3.38 -1.40
C GLN A 32 3.83 3.36 -2.49
N GLY A 33 2.80 4.18 -2.35
CA GLY A 33 1.77 4.30 -3.38
C GLY A 33 2.33 4.75 -4.72
N ILE A 34 3.21 5.74 -4.71
CA ILE A 34 3.89 6.23 -5.92
C ILE A 34 4.68 5.10 -6.60
N LEU A 35 5.49 4.41 -5.82
CA LEU A 35 6.37 3.37 -6.33
C LEU A 35 5.58 2.15 -6.83
N GLU A 36 4.69 1.63 -5.99
CA GLU A 36 3.99 0.38 -6.28
C GLU A 36 2.93 0.51 -7.38
N SER A 37 2.37 1.70 -7.56
CA SER A 37 1.30 1.94 -8.54
C SER A 37 1.78 2.69 -9.79
N SER A 38 3.07 3.00 -9.91
CA SER A 38 3.59 3.87 -10.98
C SER A 38 2.78 5.16 -11.07
N ASN A 39 2.69 5.88 -9.97
CA ASN A 39 1.88 7.11 -9.83
C ASN A 39 0.39 6.89 -10.17
N GLY A 40 -0.13 5.71 -9.85
CA GLY A 40 -1.52 5.36 -10.12
C GLY A 40 -1.77 4.92 -11.55
N GLN A 41 -0.74 4.78 -12.37
CA GLN A 41 -0.88 4.49 -13.80
C GLN A 41 -0.77 3.02 -14.15
N SER A 42 -0.35 2.16 -13.21
CA SER A 42 -0.23 0.73 -13.49
C SER A 42 -1.60 0.10 -13.80
N ARG A 43 -1.59 -1.01 -14.54
CA ARG A 43 -2.83 -1.72 -14.85
C ARG A 43 -3.52 -2.19 -13.57
N LEU A 44 -2.74 -2.63 -12.60
CA LEU A 44 -3.26 -3.06 -11.30
C LEU A 44 -3.98 -1.90 -10.58
N ALA A 45 -3.38 -0.72 -10.54
CA ALA A 45 -4.00 0.45 -9.93
C ALA A 45 -5.26 0.89 -10.67
N GLN A 46 -5.21 0.92 -12.01
CA GLN A 46 -6.32 1.38 -12.83
C GLN A 46 -7.51 0.40 -12.80
N ASN A 47 -7.24 -0.88 -12.88
CA ASN A 47 -8.29 -1.88 -13.02
C ASN A 47 -8.82 -2.38 -11.68
N GLU A 48 -7.95 -2.46 -10.65
CA GLU A 48 -8.32 -3.07 -9.37
C GLU A 48 -8.31 -2.08 -8.20
N ASN A 49 -8.01 -0.81 -8.44
CA ASN A 49 -7.81 0.20 -7.40
C ASN A 49 -6.74 -0.20 -6.39
N ASN A 50 -5.83 -1.08 -6.77
CA ASN A 50 -4.78 -1.60 -5.90
C ASN A 50 -3.50 -0.80 -6.12
N HIS A 51 -3.22 0.13 -5.20
CA HIS A 51 -2.09 1.04 -5.31
C HIS A 51 -0.81 0.53 -4.64
N PHE A 52 -0.89 -0.58 -3.88
CA PHE A 52 0.24 -1.04 -3.08
C PHE A 52 0.74 -2.43 -3.45
N GLY A 53 0.17 -3.02 -4.48
CA GLY A 53 0.61 -4.32 -4.98
C GLY A 53 0.33 -5.48 -4.02
N ILE A 54 -0.71 -5.38 -3.21
CA ILE A 54 -1.03 -6.41 -2.22
C ILE A 54 -1.67 -7.60 -2.90
N LYS A 55 -1.08 -8.78 -2.68
CA LYS A 55 -1.56 -10.03 -3.24
C LYS A 55 -2.76 -10.56 -2.46
N ALA A 56 -3.71 -11.18 -3.17
CA ALA A 56 -4.85 -11.82 -2.55
C ALA A 56 -4.41 -13.14 -1.92
N THR A 57 -4.57 -13.24 -0.60
CA THR A 57 -4.28 -14.46 0.13
C THR A 57 -5.49 -15.38 0.12
N PRO A 58 -5.32 -16.69 0.45
CA PRO A 58 -6.47 -17.57 0.63
C PRO A 58 -7.49 -17.03 1.62
N ALA A 59 -7.04 -16.39 2.70
CA ALA A 59 -7.94 -15.78 3.69
C ALA A 59 -8.76 -14.65 3.09
N TRP A 60 -8.13 -13.77 2.31
CA TRP A 60 -8.82 -12.68 1.60
C TRP A 60 -9.94 -13.22 0.72
N ILE A 61 -9.64 -14.25 -0.06
CA ILE A 61 -10.61 -14.86 -0.97
C ILE A 61 -11.72 -15.57 -0.21
N ALA A 62 -11.37 -16.30 0.86
CA ALA A 62 -12.35 -17.02 1.69
C ALA A 62 -13.34 -16.07 2.36
N GLU A 63 -12.93 -14.85 2.67
CA GLU A 63 -13.78 -13.83 3.27
C GLU A 63 -14.62 -13.06 2.24
N GLY A 64 -14.58 -13.46 0.96
CA GLY A 64 -15.34 -12.84 -0.10
C GLY A 64 -14.64 -11.70 -0.79
N GLY A 65 -13.35 -11.51 -0.54
CA GLY A 65 -12.55 -10.48 -1.20
C GLY A 65 -12.36 -10.78 -2.68
N ARG A 66 -12.47 -9.74 -3.51
CA ARG A 66 -12.28 -9.87 -4.95
C ARG A 66 -10.81 -9.76 -5.33
N TYR A 67 -10.46 -10.28 -6.48
CA TYR A 67 -9.09 -10.22 -6.98
C TYR A 67 -9.05 -10.16 -8.50
N GLY A 68 -7.94 -9.65 -9.01
CA GLY A 68 -7.59 -9.73 -10.42
C GLY A 68 -6.34 -10.58 -10.60
N ILE A 69 -6.17 -11.13 -11.80
CA ILE A 69 -5.04 -11.99 -12.12
C ILE A 69 -4.07 -11.23 -13.02
N TYR A 70 -2.81 -11.15 -12.58
CA TYR A 70 -1.76 -10.41 -13.29
C TYR A 70 -0.46 -11.18 -13.26
N THR A 71 0.36 -10.99 -14.29
CA THR A 71 1.72 -11.52 -14.30
C THR A 71 2.66 -10.46 -13.74
N ASP A 72 3.39 -10.81 -12.67
CA ASP A 72 4.41 -9.99 -12.05
C ASP A 72 5.69 -10.85 -11.97
N ASP A 73 6.22 -11.15 -10.79
CA ASP A 73 7.37 -12.05 -10.65
C ASP A 73 7.04 -13.46 -11.14
N LYS A 74 5.79 -13.85 -10.99
CA LYS A 74 5.27 -15.14 -11.46
C LYS A 74 4.06 -14.90 -12.36
N PRO A 75 3.78 -15.83 -13.29
CA PRO A 75 2.58 -15.71 -14.09
C PRO A 75 1.32 -16.01 -13.27
N ASN A 76 0.23 -15.35 -13.65
CA ASN A 76 -1.11 -15.62 -13.11
C ASN A 76 -1.21 -15.47 -11.59
N GLU A 77 -0.58 -14.44 -11.03
CA GLU A 77 -0.72 -14.13 -9.61
C GLU A 77 -2.02 -13.38 -9.33
N LYS A 78 -2.60 -13.65 -8.17
CA LYS A 78 -3.84 -13.01 -7.72
C LYS A 78 -3.51 -11.80 -6.86
N PHE A 79 -4.06 -10.65 -7.23
CA PHE A 79 -3.91 -9.40 -6.47
C PHE A 79 -5.27 -8.92 -5.98
N CYS A 80 -5.32 -8.34 -4.79
CA CYS A 80 -6.55 -7.80 -4.23
C CYS A 80 -7.17 -6.76 -5.16
N SER A 81 -8.49 -6.79 -5.27
CA SER A 81 -9.29 -5.80 -5.98
C SER A 81 -10.18 -5.06 -5.00
N TYR A 82 -10.24 -3.73 -5.12
CA TYR A 82 -10.97 -2.87 -4.19
C TYR A 82 -12.03 -2.06 -4.92
N ASP A 83 -13.09 -1.69 -4.19
CA ASP A 83 -14.16 -0.84 -4.72
C ASP A 83 -13.70 0.60 -4.94
N SER A 84 -12.69 1.05 -4.19
CA SER A 84 -12.16 2.40 -4.28
C SER A 84 -10.67 2.42 -3.98
N VAL A 85 -10.01 3.49 -4.41
CA VAL A 85 -8.58 3.70 -4.06
C VAL A 85 -8.43 3.84 -2.55
N GLY A 86 -9.36 4.53 -1.88
CA GLY A 86 -9.33 4.68 -0.42
C GLY A 86 -9.32 3.34 0.30
N ASP A 87 -10.04 2.34 -0.21
CA ASP A 87 -10.04 1.00 0.36
C ASP A 87 -8.67 0.34 0.27
N SER A 88 -7.92 0.59 -0.80
CA SER A 88 -6.56 0.06 -0.90
C SER A 88 -5.63 0.72 0.11
N TYR A 89 -5.83 2.01 0.40
CA TYR A 89 -5.07 2.72 1.44
C TYR A 89 -5.36 2.15 2.82
N GLU A 90 -6.62 1.89 3.13
CA GLU A 90 -7.02 1.28 4.40
C GLU A 90 -6.43 -0.13 4.53
N HIS A 91 -6.54 -0.94 3.50
CA HIS A 91 -6.01 -2.31 3.53
C HIS A 91 -4.49 -2.34 3.65
N HIS A 92 -3.80 -1.41 2.98
CA HIS A 92 -2.34 -1.26 3.12
C HIS A 92 -1.94 -1.03 4.58
N SER A 93 -2.62 -0.11 5.26
CA SER A 93 -2.34 0.17 6.67
C SER A 93 -2.56 -1.07 7.53
N ARG A 94 -3.70 -1.74 7.34
CA ARG A 94 -4.02 -2.96 8.09
C ARG A 94 -3.02 -4.08 7.78
N PHE A 95 -2.60 -4.21 6.54
CA PHE A 95 -1.57 -5.18 6.14
C PHE A 95 -0.28 -4.95 6.93
N LEU A 96 0.15 -3.70 7.08
CA LEU A 96 1.34 -3.39 7.87
C LEU A 96 1.14 -3.65 9.36
N VAL A 97 -0.01 -3.28 9.91
CA VAL A 97 -0.32 -3.47 11.33
C VAL A 97 -0.42 -4.96 11.68
N GLU A 98 -1.05 -5.75 10.83
CA GLU A 98 -1.35 -7.15 11.12
C GLU A 98 -0.18 -8.10 10.82
N ASN A 99 0.84 -7.61 10.11
CA ASN A 99 1.95 -8.45 9.69
C ASN A 99 3.15 -8.22 10.62
N LYS A 100 3.47 -9.22 11.44
CA LYS A 100 4.48 -9.10 12.50
C LYS A 100 5.85 -8.66 12.01
N ARG A 101 6.21 -8.96 10.77
CA ARG A 101 7.51 -8.55 10.22
C ARG A 101 7.71 -7.04 10.17
N TYR A 102 6.61 -6.27 10.28
CA TYR A 102 6.67 -4.81 10.27
C TYR A 102 6.55 -4.18 11.67
N ASP A 103 6.44 -4.99 12.72
CA ASP A 103 6.21 -4.49 14.08
C ASP A 103 7.24 -3.47 14.53
N ARG A 104 8.49 -3.64 14.16
CA ARG A 104 9.57 -2.71 14.55
C ARG A 104 9.34 -1.30 14.02
N CYS A 105 8.69 -1.17 12.88
CA CYS A 105 8.41 0.14 12.31
C CYS A 105 7.48 0.96 13.21
N PHE A 106 6.55 0.30 13.88
CA PHE A 106 5.58 0.98 14.75
C PHE A 106 6.18 1.47 16.06
N ALA A 107 7.41 1.07 16.38
CA ALA A 107 8.17 1.63 17.50
C ALA A 107 8.90 2.92 17.14
N LEU A 108 8.97 3.27 15.86
CA LEU A 108 9.61 4.50 15.38
C LEU A 108 8.69 5.69 15.58
N ALA A 109 9.28 6.90 15.65
CA ALA A 109 8.49 8.13 15.70
C ALA A 109 7.65 8.26 14.43
N PRO A 110 6.42 8.81 14.51
CA PRO A 110 5.54 8.95 13.32
C PRO A 110 6.10 9.86 12.23
N ASP A 111 7.10 10.69 12.55
CA ASP A 111 7.76 11.56 11.58
C ASP A 111 9.11 11.01 11.08
N ASP A 112 9.50 9.82 11.53
CA ASP A 112 10.74 9.18 11.13
C ASP A 112 10.56 8.39 9.82
N TYR A 113 10.38 9.13 8.71
CA TYR A 113 10.13 8.46 7.43
C TYR A 113 11.31 7.64 6.94
N LYS A 114 12.55 8.03 7.29
CA LYS A 114 13.75 7.27 6.92
C LYS A 114 13.79 5.91 7.60
N GLY A 115 13.56 5.91 8.92
CA GLY A 115 13.50 4.66 9.69
C GLY A 115 12.39 3.75 9.19
N TRP A 116 11.22 4.30 8.88
CA TRP A 116 10.12 3.54 8.33
C TRP A 116 10.47 2.93 6.97
N THR A 117 11.02 3.74 6.06
CA THR A 117 11.38 3.28 4.71
C THR A 117 12.40 2.15 4.77
N GLU A 118 13.45 2.33 5.58
CA GLU A 118 14.48 1.31 5.77
C GLU A 118 13.92 0.04 6.43
N GLY A 119 13.06 0.22 7.44
CA GLY A 119 12.45 -0.90 8.15
C GLY A 119 11.56 -1.74 7.26
N LEU A 120 10.74 -1.10 6.42
CA LEU A 120 9.88 -1.80 5.47
C LEU A 120 10.69 -2.58 4.44
N ALA A 121 11.74 -1.97 3.90
CA ALA A 121 12.62 -2.63 2.94
C ALA A 121 13.31 -3.85 3.55
N LYS A 122 13.85 -3.70 4.77
CA LYS A 122 14.50 -4.81 5.49
C LYS A 122 13.53 -5.93 5.82
N ALA A 123 12.28 -5.60 6.06
CA ALA A 123 11.24 -6.59 6.36
C ALA A 123 10.70 -7.27 5.10
N GLY A 124 11.14 -6.84 3.93
CA GLY A 124 10.78 -7.51 2.67
C GLY A 124 9.53 -6.98 1.97
N TYR A 125 9.14 -5.77 2.23
CA TYR A 125 8.05 -5.16 1.46
C TYR A 125 8.56 -4.83 0.07
N ALA A 126 8.39 -5.69 -0.86
CA ALA A 126 8.91 -5.55 -2.22
C ALA A 126 10.43 -5.40 -2.23
#